data_47d7115c7519017a82e556cf49752622
#
_entry.id   47d7115c7519017a82e556cf49752622
#
_cell.length_a   1.000
_cell.length_b   1.000
_cell.length_c   1.000
_cell.angle_alpha   90.00
_cell.angle_beta   90.00
_cell.angle_gamma   90.00
#
_symmetry.space_group_name_H-M   'P 1'
#
loop_
_entity.id
_entity.type
_entity.pdbx_description
1 polymer ?
#
loop_
_entity_poly.entity_id
_entity_poly.type
_entity_poly.pdbx_seq_one_letter_code
_entity_poly.pdbx_strand_id
1 'polypeptide(L)'
;MAEFGDHPSIPDSIENLLIDDTVSTIFLKAECPTRVKSGHISSLSLKQLEDPPWDKPTLQLLCDDLSLVIEQNDARSDCFVEIERTGCKIMQIGDLRIACAWPPFSDAWEITIVRPVAYLQISDYDLNPELMGRLKDHHRGVFVVGRPGSGKTTFAQAIAAYLDSEVGAMVKTMEAPRDLQVPQRVTQYAPLEGDLEKTAEVIFLVRPDFVIFDEVRRSRDFEIFSDVRLAGVGLLGVTHANSAL
;
A
#
# COMPACT_ATOMS: atom_id res chain seq x y z
N MET A 1 -14.64 -11.73 3.40
CA MET A 1 -13.94 -11.56 2.11
C MET A 1 -14.18 -10.10 1.73
N ALA A 2 -13.16 -9.26 1.68
CA ALA A 2 -13.29 -7.99 1.00
C ALA A 2 -13.42 -8.31 -0.49
N GLU A 3 -14.51 -7.90 -1.11
CA GLU A 3 -14.69 -8.03 -2.55
C GLU A 3 -13.69 -7.09 -3.23
N PHE A 4 -13.06 -7.54 -4.30
CA PHE A 4 -12.22 -6.71 -5.16
C PHE A 4 -13.06 -5.55 -5.70
N GLY A 5 -12.54 -4.32 -5.64
CA GLY A 5 -13.19 -3.16 -6.21
C GLY A 5 -14.20 -2.46 -5.30
N ASP A 6 -14.11 -2.61 -3.97
CA ASP A 6 -14.93 -1.82 -3.04
C ASP A 6 -14.31 -0.43 -2.82
N HIS A 7 -14.30 0.38 -3.88
CA HIS A 7 -14.00 1.80 -3.78
C HIS A 7 -15.29 2.62 -3.96
N PRO A 8 -15.35 3.85 -3.37
CA PRO A 8 -16.44 4.78 -3.65
C PRO A 8 -16.53 5.10 -5.14
N SER A 9 -17.67 5.60 -5.60
CA SER A 9 -17.83 6.06 -6.98
C SER A 9 -16.75 7.10 -7.31
N ILE A 10 -15.95 6.79 -8.32
CA ILE A 10 -14.89 7.64 -8.86
C ILE A 10 -15.32 8.16 -10.24
N PRO A 11 -14.64 9.18 -10.80
CA PRO A 11 -14.99 9.70 -12.12
C PRO A 11 -15.02 8.60 -13.19
N ASP A 12 -16.08 8.60 -14.02
CA ASP A 12 -16.33 7.61 -15.07
C ASP A 12 -15.12 7.41 -16.01
N SER A 13 -14.36 8.48 -16.25
CA SER A 13 -13.15 8.43 -17.07
C SER A 13 -12.09 7.46 -16.54
N ILE A 14 -12.04 7.28 -15.22
CA ILE A 14 -11.13 6.33 -14.54
C ILE A 14 -11.81 4.98 -14.40
N GLU A 15 -13.07 4.94 -14.00
CA GLU A 15 -13.83 3.71 -13.78
C GLU A 15 -13.86 2.85 -15.05
N ASN A 16 -14.07 3.46 -16.21
CA ASN A 16 -14.03 2.79 -17.52
C ASN A 16 -12.68 2.14 -17.84
N LEU A 17 -11.56 2.72 -17.38
CA LEU A 17 -10.21 2.16 -17.55
C LEU A 17 -9.94 0.99 -16.60
N LEU A 18 -10.69 0.88 -15.52
CA LEU A 18 -10.58 -0.17 -14.49
C LEU A 18 -11.53 -1.36 -14.71
N ILE A 19 -12.40 -1.32 -15.73
CA ILE A 19 -13.31 -2.44 -16.10
C ILE A 19 -12.50 -3.70 -16.40
N ASP A 20 -11.33 -3.57 -17.03
CA ASP A 20 -10.40 -4.68 -17.22
C ASP A 20 -9.64 -4.95 -15.91
N ASP A 21 -9.98 -6.06 -15.25
CA ASP A 21 -9.38 -6.50 -13.99
C ASP A 21 -7.88 -6.76 -14.07
N THR A 22 -7.34 -6.92 -15.26
CA THR A 22 -5.91 -7.10 -15.47
C THR A 22 -5.12 -5.79 -15.45
N VAL A 23 -5.78 -4.63 -15.50
CA VAL A 23 -5.13 -3.32 -15.42
C VAL A 23 -4.67 -3.05 -13.99
N SER A 24 -3.36 -2.95 -13.82
CA SER A 24 -2.71 -2.68 -12.52
C SER A 24 -2.33 -1.23 -12.33
N THR A 25 -2.08 -0.51 -13.42
CA THR A 25 -1.63 0.88 -13.33
C THR A 25 -2.12 1.66 -14.56
N ILE A 26 -2.62 2.86 -14.31
CA ILE A 26 -3.03 3.82 -15.32
C ILE A 26 -2.10 5.04 -15.22
N PHE A 27 -1.61 5.51 -16.36
CA PHE A 27 -0.75 6.69 -16.46
C PHE A 27 -1.42 7.71 -17.38
N LEU A 28 -1.80 8.85 -16.81
CA LEU A 28 -2.37 10.00 -17.48
C LEU A 28 -1.36 11.13 -17.39
N LYS A 29 -0.89 11.65 -18.52
CA LYS A 29 0.05 12.79 -18.55
C LYS A 29 -0.43 13.83 -19.56
N ALA A 30 -0.26 15.09 -19.23
CA ALA A 30 -0.59 16.19 -20.14
C ALA A 30 0.12 16.03 -21.48
N GLU A 31 -0.60 16.31 -22.57
CA GLU A 31 -0.18 16.19 -23.98
C GLU A 31 0.19 14.75 -24.41
N CYS A 32 -0.22 13.75 -23.63
CA CYS A 32 0.02 12.34 -23.93
C CYS A 32 -1.27 11.53 -23.91
N PRO A 33 -1.39 10.48 -24.77
CA PRO A 33 -2.46 9.48 -24.64
C PRO A 33 -2.30 8.65 -23.36
N THR A 34 -3.38 8.03 -22.91
CA THR A 34 -3.37 7.12 -21.77
C THR A 34 -2.45 5.94 -22.00
N ARG A 35 -1.68 5.59 -20.99
CA ARG A 35 -0.93 4.34 -20.95
C ARG A 35 -1.40 3.50 -19.78
N VAL A 36 -1.53 2.21 -20.00
CA VAL A 36 -1.96 1.25 -18.97
C VAL A 36 -0.94 0.12 -18.84
N LYS A 37 -0.72 -0.30 -17.60
CA LYS A 37 0.01 -1.53 -17.32
C LYS A 37 -1.00 -2.60 -17.00
N SER A 38 -1.02 -3.68 -17.80
CA SER A 38 -1.99 -4.77 -17.64
C SER A 38 -1.33 -6.14 -17.81
N GLY A 39 -1.96 -7.16 -17.26
CA GLY A 39 -1.52 -8.55 -17.31
C GLY A 39 -1.49 -9.20 -15.94
N HIS A 40 -0.99 -10.44 -15.88
CA HIS A 40 -0.79 -11.15 -14.62
C HIS A 40 0.53 -10.72 -13.96
N ILE A 41 0.68 -10.93 -12.65
CA ILE A 41 1.83 -10.49 -11.84
C ILE A 41 3.19 -10.86 -12.47
N SER A 42 3.27 -12.03 -13.13
CA SER A 42 4.49 -12.51 -13.78
C SER A 42 4.74 -11.97 -15.19
N SER A 43 3.77 -11.28 -15.79
CA SER A 43 3.80 -10.86 -17.20
C SER A 43 3.04 -9.55 -17.45
N LEU A 44 3.37 -8.51 -16.68
CA LEU A 44 2.83 -7.18 -16.90
C LEU A 44 3.40 -6.54 -18.17
N SER A 45 2.53 -5.98 -19.00
CA SER A 45 2.90 -5.24 -20.22
C SER A 45 2.37 -3.81 -20.16
N LEU A 46 3.16 -2.88 -20.65
CA LEU A 46 2.73 -1.48 -20.83
C LEU A 46 2.13 -1.32 -22.23
N LYS A 47 0.91 -0.79 -22.29
CA LYS A 47 0.19 -0.50 -23.54
C LYS A 47 -0.19 0.97 -23.56
N GLN A 48 -0.16 1.58 -24.74
CA GLN A 48 -0.73 2.89 -25.00
C GLN A 48 -2.10 2.70 -25.64
N LEU A 49 -3.09 3.47 -25.19
CA LEU A 49 -4.44 3.45 -25.74
C LEU A 49 -4.54 4.41 -26.95
N GLU A 50 -5.55 4.18 -27.79
CA GLU A 50 -5.84 5.02 -28.96
C GLU A 50 -6.84 6.13 -28.58
N ASP A 51 -6.63 6.79 -27.44
CA ASP A 51 -7.42 7.92 -26.98
C ASP A 51 -6.70 9.25 -27.29
N PRO A 52 -7.44 10.38 -27.34
CA PRO A 52 -6.80 11.68 -27.52
C PRO A 52 -5.91 12.02 -26.32
N PRO A 53 -4.82 12.80 -26.53
CA PRO A 53 -3.97 13.29 -25.45
C PRO A 53 -4.78 14.06 -24.40
N TRP A 54 -4.42 13.85 -23.14
CA TRP A 54 -5.00 14.59 -22.03
C TRP A 54 -4.56 16.04 -22.03
N ASP A 55 -5.45 16.98 -21.81
CA ASP A 55 -5.08 18.37 -21.59
C ASP A 55 -4.88 18.65 -20.08
N LYS A 56 -4.13 19.70 -19.80
CA LYS A 56 -3.84 20.12 -18.42
C LYS A 56 -5.12 20.46 -17.63
N PRO A 57 -6.09 21.24 -18.14
CA PRO A 57 -7.32 21.56 -17.41
C PRO A 57 -8.11 20.31 -16.99
N THR A 58 -8.21 19.33 -17.87
CA THR A 58 -8.91 18.08 -17.58
C THR A 58 -8.23 17.27 -16.47
N LEU A 59 -6.88 17.20 -16.47
CA LEU A 59 -6.14 16.54 -15.39
C LEU A 59 -6.24 17.29 -14.06
N GLN A 60 -6.29 18.62 -14.08
CA GLN A 60 -6.54 19.43 -12.88
C GLN A 60 -7.92 19.13 -12.30
N LEU A 61 -8.96 19.19 -13.11
CA LEU A 61 -10.32 18.90 -12.71
C LEU A 61 -10.45 17.48 -12.15
N LEU A 62 -9.82 16.50 -12.81
CA LEU A 62 -9.82 15.12 -12.35
C LEU A 62 -9.16 14.96 -10.97
N CYS A 63 -8.06 15.66 -10.71
CA CYS A 63 -7.42 15.66 -9.38
C CYS A 63 -8.33 16.29 -8.31
N ASP A 64 -9.08 17.34 -8.65
CA ASP A 64 -10.03 18.00 -7.76
C ASP A 64 -11.24 17.08 -7.48
N ASP A 65 -11.78 16.43 -8.51
CA ASP A 65 -12.88 15.45 -8.38
C ASP A 65 -12.47 14.28 -7.48
N LEU A 66 -11.27 13.73 -7.66
CA LEU A 66 -10.75 12.66 -6.80
C LEU A 66 -10.55 13.13 -5.35
N SER A 67 -10.15 14.37 -5.13
CA SER A 67 -10.06 14.97 -3.80
C SER A 67 -11.46 15.10 -3.16
N LEU A 68 -12.46 15.49 -3.95
CA LEU A 68 -13.85 15.59 -3.50
C LEU A 68 -14.43 14.21 -3.10
N VAL A 69 -14.07 13.14 -3.83
CA VAL A 69 -14.44 11.76 -3.44
C VAL A 69 -13.96 11.45 -2.01
N ILE A 70 -12.74 11.84 -1.66
CA ILE A 70 -12.21 11.63 -0.30
C ILE A 70 -13.00 12.43 0.73
N GLU A 71 -13.27 13.71 0.45
CA GLU A 71 -14.03 14.58 1.36
C GLU A 71 -15.45 14.05 1.61
N GLN A 72 -16.08 13.48 0.58
CA GLN A 72 -17.42 12.89 0.69
C GLN A 72 -17.43 11.52 1.40
N ASN A 73 -16.28 10.89 1.54
CA ASN A 73 -16.11 9.57 2.15
C ASN A 73 -15.16 9.58 3.35
N ASP A 74 -15.12 10.68 4.10
CA ASP A 74 -14.24 10.91 5.27
C ASP A 74 -14.44 9.89 6.41
N ALA A 75 -15.61 9.26 6.47
CA ALA A 75 -15.90 8.19 7.42
C ALA A 75 -15.25 6.83 7.06
N ARG A 76 -14.76 6.67 5.83
CA ARG A 76 -14.07 5.45 5.39
C ARG A 76 -12.59 5.52 5.77
N SER A 77 -12.09 4.47 6.42
CA SER A 77 -10.67 4.38 6.81
C SER A 77 -9.73 4.16 5.62
N ASP A 78 -10.27 3.75 4.47
CA ASP A 78 -9.56 3.51 3.21
C ASP A 78 -9.68 4.67 2.20
N CYS A 79 -10.20 5.83 2.64
CA CYS A 79 -10.29 7.05 1.82
C CYS A 79 -9.59 8.19 2.54
N PHE A 80 -8.37 8.55 2.11
CA PHE A 80 -7.58 9.59 2.77
C PHE A 80 -6.50 10.18 1.85
N VAL A 81 -6.03 11.37 2.20
CA VAL A 81 -4.83 11.97 1.62
C VAL A 81 -3.61 11.50 2.42
N GLU A 82 -2.70 10.78 1.77
CA GLU A 82 -1.47 10.29 2.41
C GLU A 82 -0.36 11.34 2.43
N ILE A 83 -0.19 12.06 1.30
CA ILE A 83 0.80 13.12 1.15
C ILE A 83 0.16 14.28 0.39
N GLU A 84 0.30 15.48 0.94
CA GLU A 84 -0.01 16.72 0.24
C GLU A 84 1.14 17.71 0.38
N ARG A 85 1.74 18.06 -0.75
CA ARG A 85 2.88 18.98 -0.83
C ARG A 85 2.76 19.82 -2.09
N THR A 86 3.50 20.92 -2.15
CA THR A 86 3.58 21.74 -3.36
C THR A 86 4.03 20.90 -4.55
N GLY A 87 3.15 20.72 -5.53
CA GLY A 87 3.41 19.97 -6.75
C GLY A 87 3.09 18.48 -6.68
N CYS A 88 2.61 17.95 -5.54
CA CYS A 88 2.29 16.54 -5.42
C CYS A 88 1.17 16.29 -4.40
N LYS A 89 0.21 15.42 -4.76
CA LYS A 89 -0.79 14.87 -3.86
C LYS A 89 -0.88 13.35 -4.06
N ILE A 90 -0.77 12.59 -2.98
CA ILE A 90 -0.97 11.12 -2.99
C ILE A 90 -2.18 10.81 -2.17
N MET A 91 -3.11 10.08 -2.77
CA MET A 91 -4.41 9.75 -2.22
C MET A 91 -4.63 8.23 -2.21
N GLN A 92 -5.39 7.75 -1.23
CA GLN A 92 -5.96 6.41 -1.20
C GLN A 92 -7.47 6.53 -1.33
N ILE A 93 -8.08 5.78 -2.26
CA ILE A 93 -9.54 5.69 -2.45
C ILE A 93 -9.89 4.21 -2.60
N GLY A 94 -10.38 3.60 -1.52
CA GLY A 94 -10.55 2.15 -1.47
C GLY A 94 -9.23 1.43 -1.69
N ASP A 95 -9.18 0.55 -2.68
CA ASP A 95 -7.97 -0.17 -3.09
C ASP A 95 -7.06 0.61 -4.06
N LEU A 96 -7.49 1.80 -4.53
CA LEU A 96 -6.75 2.59 -5.49
C LEU A 96 -5.77 3.56 -4.80
N ARG A 97 -4.51 3.49 -5.18
CA ARG A 97 -3.53 4.54 -4.87
C ARG A 97 -3.38 5.49 -6.04
N ILE A 98 -3.55 6.76 -5.79
CA ILE A 98 -3.57 7.81 -6.80
C ILE A 98 -2.47 8.82 -6.46
N ALA A 99 -1.56 9.04 -7.40
CA ALA A 99 -0.52 10.05 -7.30
C ALA A 99 -0.73 11.13 -8.36
N CYS A 100 -1.06 12.34 -7.92
CA CYS A 100 -1.11 13.53 -8.77
C CYS A 100 0.19 14.30 -8.62
N ALA A 101 0.80 14.68 -9.72
CA ALA A 101 2.02 15.47 -9.76
C ALA A 101 1.88 16.65 -10.75
N TRP A 102 2.44 17.80 -10.38
CA TRP A 102 2.40 19.00 -11.24
C TRP A 102 3.62 19.90 -11.00
N PRO A 103 3.89 20.86 -11.92
CA PRO A 103 5.01 21.79 -11.75
C PRO A 103 4.90 22.62 -10.44
N PRO A 104 6.02 22.89 -9.74
CA PRO A 104 7.41 22.67 -10.17
C PRO A 104 7.98 21.28 -9.84
N PHE A 105 7.24 20.40 -9.17
CA PHE A 105 7.72 19.08 -8.79
C PHE A 105 7.93 18.17 -10.02
N SER A 106 7.01 18.16 -10.96
CA SER A 106 7.11 17.45 -12.24
C SER A 106 7.21 18.43 -13.43
N ASP A 107 7.60 17.93 -14.59
CA ASP A 107 7.68 18.70 -15.84
C ASP A 107 6.29 19.07 -16.40
N ALA A 108 5.29 18.25 -16.12
CA ALA A 108 3.92 18.43 -16.58
C ALA A 108 2.92 17.86 -15.55
N TRP A 109 1.63 18.10 -15.75
CA TRP A 109 0.58 17.40 -15.00
C TRP A 109 0.57 15.91 -15.33
N GLU A 110 0.55 15.11 -14.29
CA GLU A 110 0.47 13.65 -14.37
C GLU A 110 -0.41 13.12 -13.25
N ILE A 111 -1.22 12.11 -13.57
CA ILE A 111 -1.96 11.31 -12.59
C ILE A 111 -1.60 9.85 -12.84
N THR A 112 -1.07 9.19 -11.84
CA THR A 112 -0.81 7.75 -11.84
C THR A 112 -1.77 7.08 -10.87
N ILE A 113 -2.52 6.08 -11.35
CA ILE A 113 -3.46 5.30 -10.54
C ILE A 113 -2.95 3.88 -10.50
N VAL A 114 -2.75 3.35 -9.30
CA VAL A 114 -2.29 1.98 -9.05
C VAL A 114 -3.39 1.21 -8.36
N ARG A 115 -3.71 0.03 -8.91
CA ARG A 115 -4.62 -0.95 -8.31
C ARG A 115 -3.86 -2.24 -8.03
N PRO A 116 -4.01 -2.86 -6.86
CA PRO A 116 -3.49 -4.20 -6.61
C PRO A 116 -4.12 -5.21 -7.58
N VAL A 117 -3.31 -6.07 -8.20
CA VAL A 117 -3.80 -7.10 -9.14
C VAL A 117 -3.97 -8.47 -8.50
N ALA A 118 -3.61 -8.64 -7.23
CA ALA A 118 -3.81 -9.88 -6.51
C ALA A 118 -3.87 -9.64 -4.99
N TYR A 119 -4.86 -10.28 -4.38
CA TYR A 119 -4.93 -10.50 -2.94
C TYR A 119 -4.63 -11.98 -2.71
N LEU A 120 -3.39 -12.28 -2.31
CA LEU A 120 -3.00 -13.62 -1.95
C LEU A 120 -3.29 -13.86 -0.47
N GLN A 121 -3.88 -15.00 -0.17
CA GLN A 121 -4.05 -15.49 1.19
C GLN A 121 -2.81 -16.31 1.59
N ILE A 122 -2.63 -16.52 2.90
CA ILE A 122 -1.50 -17.32 3.39
C ILE A 122 -1.54 -18.76 2.84
N SER A 123 -2.74 -19.28 2.55
CA SER A 123 -2.97 -20.61 1.95
C SER A 123 -2.47 -20.73 0.51
N ASP A 124 -2.28 -19.61 -0.19
CA ASP A 124 -1.77 -19.59 -1.56
C ASP A 124 -0.24 -19.76 -1.62
N TYR A 125 0.41 -19.73 -0.46
CA TYR A 125 1.83 -19.95 -0.29
C TYR A 125 2.10 -21.36 0.24
N ASP A 126 3.02 -22.08 -0.38
CA ASP A 126 3.46 -23.40 0.07
C ASP A 126 4.42 -23.27 1.27
N LEU A 127 3.86 -22.95 2.44
CA LEU A 127 4.61 -22.77 3.68
C LEU A 127 4.63 -24.06 4.49
N ASN A 128 5.82 -24.44 4.96
CA ASN A 128 5.92 -25.61 5.83
C ASN A 128 5.30 -25.33 7.23
N PRO A 129 4.83 -26.37 7.94
CA PRO A 129 4.19 -26.23 9.26
C PRO A 129 5.08 -25.59 10.32
N GLU A 130 6.41 -25.78 10.24
CA GLU A 130 7.34 -25.18 11.19
C GLU A 130 7.38 -23.66 11.03
N LEU A 131 7.44 -23.16 9.79
CA LEU A 131 7.38 -21.73 9.51
C LEU A 131 6.06 -21.13 9.96
N MET A 132 4.94 -21.81 9.69
CA MET A 132 3.62 -21.39 10.16
C MET A 132 3.55 -21.30 11.69
N GLY A 133 4.15 -22.26 12.39
CA GLY A 133 4.28 -22.21 13.84
C GLY A 133 5.09 -21.01 14.34
N ARG A 134 6.18 -20.70 13.65
CA ARG A 134 7.04 -19.55 14.00
C ARG A 134 6.36 -18.20 13.73
N LEU A 135 5.54 -18.10 12.68
CA LEU A 135 4.79 -16.89 12.37
C LEU A 135 3.73 -16.55 13.44
N LYS A 136 3.22 -17.54 14.17
CA LYS A 136 2.27 -17.36 15.28
C LYS A 136 2.94 -16.97 16.60
N ASP A 137 4.25 -17.14 16.69
CA ASP A 137 5.01 -16.88 17.92
C ASP A 137 5.33 -15.38 18.03
N HIS A 138 4.51 -14.65 18.79
CA HIS A 138 4.63 -13.21 18.99
C HIS A 138 5.91 -12.78 19.73
N HIS A 139 6.70 -13.71 20.25
CA HIS A 139 8.00 -13.40 20.88
C HIS A 139 9.14 -13.35 19.86
N ARG A 140 8.87 -13.57 18.58
CA ARG A 140 9.89 -13.60 17.53
C ARG A 140 9.80 -12.38 16.61
N GLY A 141 10.96 -11.95 16.11
CA GLY A 141 11.06 -11.05 14.97
C GLY A 141 11.28 -11.87 13.69
N VAL A 142 10.56 -11.54 12.63
CA VAL A 142 10.68 -12.16 11.31
C VAL A 142 10.95 -11.09 10.28
N PHE A 143 11.90 -11.33 9.37
CA PHE A 143 12.14 -10.47 8.21
C PHE A 143 11.71 -11.16 6.92
N VAL A 144 10.89 -10.46 6.13
CA VAL A 144 10.59 -10.79 4.75
C VAL A 144 11.56 -10.01 3.86
N VAL A 145 12.47 -10.73 3.22
CA VAL A 145 13.59 -10.14 2.49
C VAL A 145 13.53 -10.52 1.02
N GLY A 146 13.80 -9.59 0.11
CA GLY A 146 13.87 -9.89 -1.33
C GLY A 146 14.02 -8.63 -2.17
N ARG A 147 14.18 -8.84 -3.48
CA ARG A 147 14.32 -7.74 -4.45
C ARG A 147 13.03 -6.93 -4.58
N PRO A 148 13.08 -5.67 -5.04
CA PRO A 148 11.90 -4.93 -5.45
C PRO A 148 11.03 -5.75 -6.40
N GLY A 149 9.70 -5.74 -6.20
CA GLY A 149 8.74 -6.48 -7.03
C GLY A 149 8.71 -8.00 -6.83
N SER A 150 9.36 -8.55 -5.78
CA SER A 150 9.33 -9.99 -5.48
C SER A 150 8.11 -10.44 -4.65
N GLY A 151 7.11 -9.59 -4.45
CA GLY A 151 5.89 -9.95 -3.70
C GLY A 151 6.01 -9.89 -2.18
N LYS A 152 7.04 -9.23 -1.61
CA LYS A 152 7.23 -9.13 -0.15
C LYS A 152 6.05 -8.47 0.56
N THR A 153 5.61 -7.33 0.05
CA THR A 153 4.46 -6.58 0.59
C THR A 153 3.20 -7.42 0.50
N THR A 154 2.95 -8.10 -0.63
CA THR A 154 1.81 -9.02 -0.79
C THR A 154 1.86 -10.18 0.21
N PHE A 155 3.05 -10.72 0.48
CA PHE A 155 3.23 -11.77 1.50
C PHE A 155 3.01 -11.23 2.92
N ALA A 156 3.51 -10.04 3.23
CA ALA A 156 3.27 -9.37 4.51
C ALA A 156 1.77 -9.09 4.75
N GLN A 157 1.04 -8.67 3.71
CA GLN A 157 -0.42 -8.51 3.74
C GLN A 157 -1.13 -9.83 4.05
N ALA A 158 -0.74 -10.93 3.38
CA ALA A 158 -1.30 -12.26 3.61
C ALA A 158 -1.06 -12.73 5.06
N ILE A 159 0.13 -12.46 5.62
CA ILE A 159 0.44 -12.76 7.02
C ILE A 159 -0.39 -11.89 7.96
N ALA A 160 -0.51 -10.58 7.70
CA ALA A 160 -1.31 -9.68 8.52
C ALA A 160 -2.78 -10.15 8.60
N ALA A 161 -3.37 -10.47 7.44
CA ALA A 161 -4.73 -10.99 7.35
C ALA A 161 -4.91 -12.32 8.08
N TYR A 162 -3.94 -13.23 7.97
CA TYR A 162 -3.93 -14.50 8.66
C TYR A 162 -3.85 -14.36 10.19
N LEU A 163 -2.93 -13.52 10.68
CA LEU A 163 -2.77 -13.28 12.11
C LEU A 163 -4.02 -12.65 12.72
N ASP A 164 -4.65 -11.73 12.00
CA ASP A 164 -5.87 -11.08 12.43
C ASP A 164 -7.09 -12.02 12.40
N SER A 165 -7.32 -12.73 11.29
CA SER A 165 -8.58 -13.47 11.08
C SER A 165 -8.55 -14.92 11.57
N GLU A 166 -7.43 -15.62 11.44
CA GLU A 166 -7.34 -17.03 11.82
C GLU A 166 -6.67 -17.25 13.18
N VAL A 167 -5.67 -16.43 13.53
CA VAL A 167 -5.04 -16.49 14.86
C VAL A 167 -5.84 -15.69 15.89
N GLY A 168 -6.60 -14.69 15.46
CA GLY A 168 -7.37 -13.79 16.31
C GLY A 168 -6.50 -12.80 17.09
N ALA A 169 -5.33 -12.46 16.55
CA ALA A 169 -4.38 -11.57 17.17
C ALA A 169 -4.70 -10.09 16.86
N MET A 170 -4.36 -9.20 17.79
CA MET A 170 -4.40 -7.75 17.53
C MET A 170 -3.19 -7.35 16.69
N VAL A 171 -3.43 -7.11 15.41
CA VAL A 171 -2.41 -6.71 14.44
C VAL A 171 -2.45 -5.20 14.20
N LYS A 172 -1.30 -4.58 14.10
CA LYS A 172 -1.11 -3.19 13.66
C LYS A 172 -0.05 -3.14 12.57
N THR A 173 0.00 -2.05 11.83
CA THR A 173 1.09 -1.82 10.88
C THR A 173 1.84 -0.52 11.19
N MET A 174 3.09 -0.44 10.77
CA MET A 174 3.90 0.78 10.70
C MET A 174 4.44 0.91 9.28
N GLU A 175 4.06 1.94 8.58
CA GLU A 175 4.27 2.08 7.14
C GLU A 175 4.69 3.49 6.75
N ALA A 176 5.54 3.61 5.74
CA ALA A 176 5.95 4.90 5.19
C ALA A 176 6.19 4.80 3.66
N PRO A 177 5.17 5.02 2.82
CA PRO A 177 3.76 5.36 3.08
C PRO A 177 2.89 4.16 3.45
N ARG A 178 1.66 4.40 3.93
CA ARG A 178 0.68 3.33 4.16
C ARG A 178 0.20 2.78 2.83
N ASP A 179 0.51 1.53 2.54
CA ASP A 179 0.11 0.87 1.29
C ASP A 179 -0.22 -0.62 1.41
N LEU A 180 -0.15 -1.16 2.62
CA LEU A 180 -0.61 -2.52 2.87
C LEU A 180 -2.13 -2.61 2.72
N GLN A 181 -2.58 -3.57 1.95
CA GLN A 181 -3.99 -3.92 1.87
C GLN A 181 -4.30 -4.94 2.97
N VAL A 182 -4.82 -4.45 4.09
CA VAL A 182 -5.10 -5.25 5.28
C VAL A 182 -6.57 -5.14 5.68
N PRO A 183 -7.11 -6.11 6.45
CA PRO A 183 -8.49 -6.02 6.96
C PRO A 183 -8.75 -4.71 7.70
N GLN A 184 -9.95 -4.14 7.55
CA GLN A 184 -10.34 -2.83 8.11
C GLN A 184 -10.09 -2.70 9.64
N ARG A 185 -10.12 -3.82 10.37
CA ARG A 185 -9.85 -3.84 11.81
C ARG A 185 -8.37 -3.76 12.17
N VAL A 186 -7.46 -3.90 11.20
CA VAL A 186 -6.02 -3.69 11.37
C VAL A 186 -5.75 -2.20 11.22
N THR A 187 -5.33 -1.54 12.30
CA THR A 187 -4.97 -0.11 12.23
C THR A 187 -3.61 0.06 11.59
N GLN A 188 -3.54 0.90 10.56
CA GLN A 188 -2.32 1.26 9.85
C GLN A 188 -1.79 2.59 10.37
N TYR A 189 -0.56 2.59 10.88
CA TYR A 189 0.11 3.79 11.38
C TYR A 189 1.13 4.32 10.38
N ALA A 190 0.96 5.58 9.99
CA ALA A 190 1.99 6.38 9.31
C ALA A 190 3.04 6.89 10.32
N PRO A 191 4.17 7.43 9.85
CA PRO A 191 5.12 8.13 10.72
C PRO A 191 4.47 9.32 11.44
N LEU A 192 4.35 9.26 12.77
CA LEU A 192 3.80 10.34 13.58
C LEU A 192 4.72 11.57 13.47
N GLU A 193 4.19 12.69 12.99
CA GLU A 193 4.98 13.89 12.70
C GLU A 193 6.19 13.62 11.76
N GLY A 194 6.07 12.61 10.88
CA GLY A 194 7.13 12.22 9.97
C GLY A 194 8.25 11.36 10.57
N ASP A 195 8.06 10.86 11.80
CA ASP A 195 9.02 10.07 12.57
C ASP A 195 8.45 8.72 12.99
N LEU A 196 9.06 7.62 12.54
CA LEU A 196 8.66 6.27 12.92
C LEU A 196 8.97 5.92 14.37
N GLU A 197 9.96 6.57 14.98
CA GLU A 197 10.27 6.39 16.41
C GLU A 197 9.11 6.85 17.29
N LYS A 198 8.52 8.01 16.98
CA LYS A 198 7.31 8.49 17.65
C LYS A 198 6.12 7.55 17.45
N THR A 199 6.03 6.92 16.27
CA THR A 199 5.02 5.89 16.03
C THR A 199 5.25 4.67 16.90
N ALA A 200 6.51 4.24 17.09
CA ALA A 200 6.84 3.13 17.99
C ALA A 200 6.47 3.42 19.45
N GLU A 201 6.61 4.66 19.92
CA GLU A 201 6.13 5.06 21.26
C GLU A 201 4.62 4.79 21.41
N VAL A 202 3.82 5.07 20.38
CA VAL A 202 2.39 4.76 20.39
C VAL A 202 2.16 3.25 20.40
N ILE A 203 2.94 2.48 19.63
CA ILE A 203 2.87 1.02 19.61
C ILE A 203 3.09 0.44 21.00
N PHE A 204 4.07 0.93 21.76
CA PHE A 204 4.31 0.50 23.15
C PHE A 204 3.12 0.73 24.07
N LEU A 205 2.33 1.78 23.83
CA LEU A 205 1.17 2.12 24.65
C LEU A 205 -0.06 1.29 24.28
N VAL A 206 -0.27 0.99 22.97
CA VAL A 206 -1.44 0.23 22.51
C VAL A 206 -1.25 -1.28 22.61
N ARG A 207 -0.02 -1.77 22.78
CA ARG A 207 0.35 -3.16 23.07
C ARG A 207 -0.32 -4.18 22.13
N PRO A 208 -0.11 -4.09 20.80
CA PRO A 208 -0.61 -5.11 19.89
C PRO A 208 0.12 -6.44 20.10
N ASP A 209 -0.50 -7.55 19.67
CA ASP A 209 0.19 -8.85 19.63
C ASP A 209 1.25 -8.88 18.53
N PHE A 210 0.93 -8.27 17.37
CA PHE A 210 1.83 -8.22 16.22
C PHE A 210 1.86 -6.83 15.55
N VAL A 211 3.03 -6.49 15.03
CA VAL A 211 3.23 -5.33 14.17
C VAL A 211 3.88 -5.76 12.85
N ILE A 212 3.30 -5.33 11.74
CA ILE A 212 3.92 -5.41 10.43
C ILE A 212 4.65 -4.08 10.19
N PHE A 213 5.97 -4.11 10.11
CA PHE A 213 6.79 -2.93 9.82
C PHE A 213 7.22 -2.99 8.35
N ASP A 214 6.46 -2.34 7.48
CA ASP A 214 6.78 -2.32 6.07
C ASP A 214 7.90 -1.32 5.78
N GLU A 215 8.81 -1.74 4.91
CA GLU A 215 9.94 -0.93 4.44
C GLU A 215 11.00 -0.53 5.50
N VAL A 216 11.50 -1.51 6.25
CA VAL A 216 12.70 -1.34 7.09
C VAL A 216 13.93 -1.09 6.19
N ARG A 217 14.43 0.14 6.14
CA ARG A 217 15.47 0.56 5.17
C ARG A 217 16.73 1.13 5.81
N ARG A 218 16.59 1.92 6.87
CA ARG A 218 17.67 2.67 7.51
C ARG A 218 18.12 1.98 8.80
N SER A 219 19.36 2.22 9.22
CA SER A 219 19.85 1.68 10.51
C SER A 219 18.91 2.00 11.67
N ARG A 220 18.33 3.21 11.67
CA ARG A 220 17.35 3.62 12.68
C ARG A 220 16.08 2.75 12.67
N ASP A 221 15.61 2.33 11.51
CA ASP A 221 14.43 1.46 11.40
C ASP A 221 14.70 0.08 12.02
N PHE A 222 15.93 -0.44 11.90
CA PHE A 222 16.33 -1.69 12.55
C PHE A 222 16.47 -1.54 14.07
N GLU A 223 16.88 -0.37 14.57
CA GLU A 223 16.87 -0.06 15.99
C GLU A 223 15.44 -0.05 16.53
N ILE A 224 14.51 0.66 15.87
CA ILE A 224 13.08 0.68 16.19
C ILE A 224 12.51 -0.74 16.16
N PHE A 225 12.82 -1.53 15.13
CA PHE A 225 12.42 -2.94 15.04
C PHE A 225 12.89 -3.73 16.27
N SER A 226 14.14 -3.56 16.67
CA SER A 226 14.69 -4.23 17.84
C SER A 226 13.98 -3.83 19.14
N ASP A 227 13.74 -2.54 19.33
CA ASP A 227 13.11 -2.00 20.53
C ASP A 227 11.66 -2.49 20.69
N VAL A 228 10.87 -2.45 19.60
CA VAL A 228 9.48 -2.96 19.61
C VAL A 228 9.48 -4.46 19.90
N ARG A 229 10.40 -5.23 19.32
CA ARG A 229 10.51 -6.66 19.61
C ARG A 229 10.91 -6.94 21.06
N LEU A 230 11.84 -6.18 21.62
CA LEU A 230 12.27 -6.33 23.01
C LEU A 230 11.16 -6.01 24.01
N ALA A 231 10.18 -5.18 23.61
CA ALA A 231 8.98 -4.92 24.40
C ALA A 231 7.97 -6.10 24.40
N GLY A 232 8.26 -7.19 23.69
CA GLY A 232 7.45 -8.41 23.69
C GLY A 232 6.41 -8.46 22.57
N VAL A 233 6.44 -7.55 21.62
CA VAL A 233 5.55 -7.52 20.45
C VAL A 233 6.10 -8.44 19.35
N GLY A 234 5.26 -9.27 18.75
CA GLY A 234 5.61 -10.03 17.55
C GLY A 234 5.82 -9.06 16.38
N LEU A 235 6.93 -9.20 15.66
CA LEU A 235 7.29 -8.20 14.66
C LEU A 235 7.69 -8.84 13.34
N LEU A 236 7.02 -8.41 12.26
CA LEU A 236 7.36 -8.77 10.89
C LEU A 236 7.90 -7.52 10.18
N GLY A 237 9.17 -7.53 9.83
CA GLY A 237 9.81 -6.48 9.04
C GLY A 237 9.91 -6.84 7.57
N VAL A 238 9.61 -5.89 6.70
CA VAL A 238 9.83 -6.04 5.25
C VAL A 238 11.04 -5.21 4.85
N THR A 239 12.02 -5.83 4.20
CA THR A 239 13.22 -5.13 3.76
C THR A 239 13.67 -5.55 2.37
N HIS A 240 14.44 -4.70 1.73
CA HIS A 240 15.02 -4.96 0.42
C HIS A 240 16.44 -5.49 0.54
N ALA A 241 16.71 -6.66 -0.07
CA ALA A 241 18.07 -7.15 -0.26
C ALA A 241 18.16 -8.00 -1.53
N ASN A 242 19.35 -8.06 -2.11
CA ASN A 242 19.60 -8.85 -3.31
C ASN A 242 19.90 -10.33 -2.99
N SER A 243 20.25 -10.62 -1.74
CA SER A 243 20.47 -11.98 -1.23
C SER A 243 20.21 -12.00 0.28
N ALA A 244 20.02 -13.16 0.86
CA ALA A 244 19.90 -13.38 2.30
C ALA A 244 21.23 -13.26 3.06
N LEU A 245 22.31 -12.97 2.36
CA LEU A 245 23.67 -12.65 2.84
C LEU A 245 24.25 -11.53 2.03
#